data_2758261a0c0c921988e276b1a1c231de
#
_entry.id   2758261a0c0c921988e276b1a1c231de
#
_cell.length_a   1.000
_cell.length_b   1.000
_cell.length_c   1.000
_cell.angle_alpha   90.00
_cell.angle_beta   90.00
_cell.angle_gamma   90.00
#
_symmetry.space_group_name_H-M   'P 1'
#
loop_
_entity.id
_entity.type
_entity.pdbx_description
1 polymer ?
#
loop_
_entity_poly.entity_id
_entity_poly.type
_entity_poly.pdbx_seq_one_letter_code
_entity_poly.pdbx_strand_id
1 'polypeptide(L)'
;ITFLSVFHHNNALGPPYRILIDTNFINFSIQNKLDIFKASMDCLLGKCIPYITDCVIGELEKFGVKYRIALRISKDPRFERLKCNHKGTYADDCLVERVKQHRCFIVATCDKDLKRRIRKIPGVPIMYIQAHKYTI
;
A
#
# COMPACT_ATOMS: atom_id res chain seq x y z
N ILE A 1 -3.47 -14.00 -11.04
CA ILE A 1 -2.31 -14.50 -10.26
C ILE A 1 -2.73 -14.69 -8.80
N THR A 2 -2.56 -15.89 -8.29
CA THR A 2 -2.85 -16.18 -6.89
C THR A 2 -1.70 -15.73 -6.00
N PHE A 3 -1.97 -15.53 -4.71
CA PHE A 3 -0.93 -15.19 -3.74
C PHE A 3 0.16 -16.26 -3.67
N LEU A 4 -0.22 -17.52 -3.71
CA LEU A 4 0.74 -18.62 -3.70
C LEU A 4 1.66 -18.58 -4.92
N SER A 5 1.10 -18.29 -6.10
CA SER A 5 1.89 -18.17 -7.34
C SER A 5 2.91 -17.05 -7.22
N VAL A 6 2.51 -15.90 -6.70
CA VAL A 6 3.41 -14.76 -6.48
C VAL A 6 4.49 -15.13 -5.47
N PHE A 7 4.13 -15.81 -4.39
CA PHE A 7 5.07 -16.22 -3.36
C PHE A 7 6.17 -17.15 -3.91
N HIS A 8 5.81 -18.05 -4.83
CA HIS A 8 6.80 -18.93 -5.48
C HIS A 8 7.81 -18.15 -6.32
N HIS A 9 7.40 -17.00 -6.89
CA HIS A 9 8.27 -16.16 -7.72
C HIS A 9 9.05 -15.12 -6.94
N ASN A 10 8.78 -14.97 -5.64
CA ASN A 10 9.39 -13.94 -4.83
C ASN A 10 9.60 -14.42 -3.38
N ASN A 11 10.79 -14.91 -3.11
CA ASN A 11 11.16 -15.44 -1.79
C ASN A 11 11.31 -14.33 -0.73
N ALA A 12 11.31 -13.06 -1.13
CA ALA A 12 11.38 -11.93 -0.19
C ALA A 12 10.05 -11.67 0.52
N LEU A 13 8.95 -12.25 0.02
CA LEU A 13 7.65 -12.13 0.67
C LEU A 13 7.52 -13.16 1.80
N GLY A 14 6.99 -12.70 2.92
CA GLY A 14 6.77 -13.54 4.09
C GLY A 14 6.50 -12.68 5.32
N PRO A 15 6.01 -13.28 6.41
CA PRO A 15 5.78 -12.50 7.63
C PRO A 15 7.11 -11.99 8.23
N PRO A 16 7.17 -10.77 8.73
CA PRO A 16 6.10 -9.77 8.68
C PRO A 16 5.92 -9.23 7.25
N TYR A 17 4.67 -9.20 6.80
CA TYR A 17 4.35 -8.68 5.46
C TYR A 17 4.50 -7.17 5.45
N ARG A 18 5.21 -6.64 4.47
CA ARG A 18 5.43 -5.20 4.30
C ARG A 18 4.48 -4.69 3.24
N ILE A 19 3.57 -3.80 3.65
CA ILE A 19 2.49 -3.31 2.80
C ILE A 19 2.74 -1.84 2.48
N LEU A 20 2.94 -1.54 1.21
CA LEU A 20 3.14 -0.18 0.74
C LEU A 20 1.79 0.42 0.38
N ILE A 21 1.38 1.47 1.10
CA ILE A 21 0.03 2.03 1.03
C ILE A 21 -0.02 3.17 0.02
N ASP A 22 -0.98 3.10 -0.91
CA ASP A 22 -1.28 4.17 -1.85
C ASP A 22 -2.15 5.26 -1.20
N THR A 23 -2.10 6.47 -1.74
CA THR A 23 -2.79 7.65 -1.21
C THR A 23 -4.29 7.40 -0.99
N ASN A 24 -4.98 6.89 -1.99
CA ASN A 24 -6.43 6.71 -1.93
C ASN A 24 -6.85 5.47 -1.12
N PHE A 25 -5.94 4.54 -0.89
CA PHE A 25 -6.26 3.30 -0.18
C PHE A 25 -6.74 3.58 1.25
N ILE A 26 -6.10 4.54 1.93
CA ILE A 26 -6.48 4.92 3.30
C ILE A 26 -7.92 5.45 3.32
N ASN A 27 -8.25 6.33 2.35
CA ASN A 27 -9.58 6.92 2.29
C ASN A 27 -10.64 5.87 1.97
N PHE A 28 -10.38 4.97 1.04
CA PHE A 28 -11.29 3.86 0.73
C PHE A 28 -11.46 2.92 1.92
N SER A 29 -10.41 2.71 2.69
CA SER A 29 -10.50 1.91 3.93
C SER A 29 -11.41 2.57 4.95
N ILE A 30 -11.31 3.89 5.11
CA ILE A 30 -12.20 4.66 5.99
C ILE A 30 -13.66 4.50 5.54
N GLN A 31 -13.92 4.66 4.25
CA GLN A 31 -15.27 4.55 3.69
C GLN A 31 -15.86 3.15 3.91
N ASN A 32 -15.05 2.12 3.92
CA ASN A 32 -15.46 0.74 4.15
C ASN A 32 -15.39 0.32 5.62
N LYS A 33 -15.10 1.27 6.52
CA LYS A 33 -15.00 1.04 7.97
C LYS A 33 -13.98 -0.04 8.32
N LEU A 34 -12.84 -0.03 7.64
CA LEU A 34 -11.76 -0.99 7.82
C LEU A 34 -10.62 -0.37 8.63
N ASP A 35 -10.18 -1.07 9.68
CA ASP A 35 -8.94 -0.77 10.38
C ASP A 35 -7.81 -1.38 9.57
N ILE A 36 -6.90 -0.55 9.04
CA ILE A 36 -5.84 -0.99 8.13
C ILE A 36 -4.98 -2.09 8.77
N PHE A 37 -4.64 -1.95 10.04
CA PHE A 37 -3.77 -2.91 10.73
C PHE A 37 -4.45 -4.27 10.91
N LYS A 38 -5.67 -4.25 11.46
CA LYS A 38 -6.42 -5.48 11.67
C LYS A 38 -6.86 -6.13 10.37
N ALA A 39 -7.37 -5.33 9.43
CA ALA A 39 -7.86 -5.85 8.16
C ALA A 39 -6.74 -6.46 7.33
N SER A 40 -5.54 -5.90 7.39
CA SER A 40 -4.36 -6.47 6.72
C SER A 40 -3.99 -7.83 7.30
N MET A 41 -3.95 -7.93 8.63
CA MET A 41 -3.64 -9.20 9.29
C MET A 41 -4.71 -10.27 9.00
N ASP A 42 -5.97 -9.88 8.96
CA ASP A 42 -7.06 -10.81 8.62
C ASP A 42 -6.94 -11.30 7.17
N CYS A 43 -6.53 -10.42 6.25
CA CYS A 43 -6.36 -10.77 4.84
C CYS A 43 -5.16 -11.69 4.63
N LEU A 44 -4.03 -11.38 5.25
CA LEU A 44 -2.75 -12.06 4.97
C LEU A 44 -2.44 -13.18 5.97
N LEU A 45 -3.24 -13.32 7.02
CA LEU A 45 -3.08 -14.34 8.07
C LEU A 45 -1.68 -14.32 8.69
N GLY A 46 -1.18 -13.13 8.96
CA GLY A 46 0.13 -12.95 9.55
C GLY A 46 0.39 -11.52 9.97
N LYS A 47 1.54 -11.31 10.61
CA LYS A 47 1.95 -9.98 11.04
C LYS A 47 2.20 -9.08 9.85
N CYS A 48 1.68 -7.85 9.90
CA CYS A 48 1.78 -6.87 8.83
C CYS A 48 2.37 -5.57 9.35
N ILE A 49 3.19 -4.94 8.51
CA ILE A 49 3.77 -3.62 8.78
C ILE A 49 3.39 -2.73 7.59
N PRO A 50 2.49 -1.75 7.78
CA PRO A 50 2.17 -0.82 6.71
C PRO A 50 3.24 0.26 6.59
N TYR A 51 3.63 0.54 5.36
CA TYR A 51 4.62 1.55 5.01
C TYR A 51 3.95 2.68 4.25
N ILE A 52 4.36 3.91 4.54
CA ILE A 52 3.84 5.07 3.85
C ILE A 52 5.02 5.96 3.41
N THR A 53 4.99 6.39 2.14
CA THR A 53 6.06 7.23 1.60
C THR A 53 5.79 8.71 1.87
N ASP A 54 6.86 9.51 1.84
CA ASP A 54 6.74 10.97 1.92
C ASP A 54 5.85 11.52 0.80
N CYS A 55 5.89 10.91 -0.40
CA CYS A 55 5.06 11.34 -1.53
C CYS A 55 3.58 11.16 -1.23
N VAL A 56 3.19 10.06 -0.62
CA VAL A 56 1.80 9.81 -0.22
C VAL A 56 1.37 10.81 0.84
N ILE A 57 2.20 11.05 1.84
CA ILE A 57 1.91 12.07 2.88
C ILE A 57 1.74 13.45 2.22
N GLY A 58 2.62 13.81 1.29
CA GLY A 58 2.55 15.08 0.57
C GLY A 58 1.26 15.24 -0.21
N GLU A 59 0.78 14.18 -0.87
CA GLU A 59 -0.51 14.23 -1.55
C GLU A 59 -1.67 14.37 -0.59
N LEU A 60 -1.65 13.67 0.54
CA LEU A 60 -2.70 13.80 1.56
C LEU A 60 -2.76 15.22 2.12
N GLU A 61 -1.61 15.83 2.35
CA GLU A 61 -1.55 17.23 2.81
C GLU A 61 -2.06 18.20 1.75
N LYS A 62 -1.74 17.96 0.49
CA LYS A 62 -2.14 18.81 -0.64
C LYS A 62 -3.65 18.85 -0.85
N PHE A 63 -4.35 17.74 -0.63
CA PHE A 63 -5.79 17.65 -0.83
C PHE A 63 -6.60 18.24 0.34
N GLY A 64 -5.96 18.68 1.41
CA GLY A 64 -6.57 19.45 2.48
C GLY A 64 -7.70 18.76 3.23
N VAL A 65 -8.86 19.44 3.32
CA VAL A 65 -9.98 18.98 4.16
C VAL A 65 -10.50 17.61 3.74
N LYS A 66 -10.51 17.33 2.45
CA LYS A 66 -11.04 16.06 1.90
C LYS A 66 -10.33 14.83 2.48
N TYR A 67 -9.05 14.95 2.76
CA TYR A 67 -8.23 13.83 3.25
C TYR A 67 -7.72 14.03 4.68
N ARG A 68 -8.39 14.91 5.45
CA ARG A 68 -7.96 15.20 6.82
C ARG A 68 -7.87 13.96 7.70
N ILE A 69 -8.88 13.10 7.64
CA ILE A 69 -8.92 11.87 8.45
C ILE A 69 -7.86 10.90 7.97
N ALA A 70 -7.70 10.76 6.65
CA ALA A 70 -6.67 9.89 6.08
C ALA A 70 -5.27 10.35 6.50
N LEU A 71 -5.01 11.66 6.49
CA LEU A 71 -3.74 12.21 6.93
C LEU A 71 -3.47 11.91 8.41
N ARG A 72 -4.50 12.05 9.25
CA ARG A 72 -4.38 11.75 10.68
C ARG A 72 -4.03 10.28 10.90
N ILE A 73 -4.68 9.37 10.17
CA ILE A 73 -4.41 7.94 10.25
C ILE A 73 -2.98 7.64 9.80
N SER A 74 -2.52 8.29 8.72
CA SER A 74 -1.18 8.08 8.19
C SER A 74 -0.06 8.47 9.15
N LYS A 75 -0.37 9.28 10.16
CA LYS A 75 0.58 9.70 11.19
C LYS A 75 0.61 8.78 12.41
N ASP A 76 -0.18 7.71 12.40
CA ASP A 76 -0.14 6.70 13.45
C ASP A 76 1.27 6.08 13.52
N PRO A 77 1.88 5.99 14.72
CA PRO A 77 3.25 5.50 14.85
C PRO A 77 3.46 4.05 14.41
N ARG A 78 2.39 3.29 14.21
CA ARG A 78 2.48 1.93 13.68
C ARG A 78 2.80 1.87 12.18
N PHE A 79 2.60 2.99 11.44
CA PHE A 79 3.09 3.10 10.08
C PHE A 79 4.59 3.34 10.06
N GLU A 80 5.29 2.59 9.22
CA GLU A 80 6.69 2.87 8.93
C GLU A 80 6.76 3.90 7.81
N ARG A 81 7.48 5.00 8.05
CA ARG A 81 7.59 6.07 7.06
C ARG A 81 8.84 5.88 6.21
N LEU A 82 8.66 5.94 4.89
CA LEU A 82 9.76 5.87 3.93
C LEU A 82 10.04 7.26 3.39
N LYS A 83 11.27 7.71 3.55
CA LYS A 83 11.72 9.01 3.04
C LYS A 83 11.92 8.95 1.54
N CYS A 84 11.60 10.04 0.85
CA CYS A 84 11.80 10.19 -0.58
C CYS A 84 12.94 11.20 -0.83
N ASN A 85 13.84 10.86 -1.75
CA ASN A 85 14.98 11.69 -2.09
C ASN A 85 14.78 12.50 -3.37
N HIS A 86 13.57 12.51 -3.90
CA HIS A 86 13.21 13.20 -5.13
C HIS A 86 12.16 14.28 -4.86
N LYS A 87 12.04 15.22 -5.80
CA LYS A 87 11.03 16.27 -5.75
C LYS A 87 10.20 16.23 -7.03
N GLY A 88 8.92 16.66 -6.94
CA GLY A 88 8.05 16.80 -8.09
C GLY A 88 7.58 15.49 -8.71
N THR A 89 7.70 14.38 -8.00
CA THR A 89 7.27 13.08 -8.48
C THR A 89 5.90 12.73 -7.87
N TYR A 90 5.02 12.18 -8.69
CA TYR A 90 3.73 11.70 -8.19
C TYR A 90 3.92 10.48 -7.29
N ALA A 91 3.00 10.32 -6.33
CA ALA A 91 3.09 9.23 -5.37
C ALA A 91 3.06 7.85 -6.04
N ASP A 92 2.23 7.67 -7.08
CA ASP A 92 2.15 6.40 -7.81
C ASP A 92 3.46 6.07 -8.53
N ASP A 93 4.11 7.06 -9.14
CA ASP A 93 5.42 6.85 -9.78
C ASP A 93 6.47 6.45 -8.75
N CYS A 94 6.44 7.07 -7.58
CA CYS A 94 7.33 6.74 -6.48
C CYS A 94 7.11 5.28 -6.02
N LEU A 95 5.86 4.86 -5.87
CA LEU A 95 5.53 3.50 -5.47
C LEU A 95 6.05 2.47 -6.48
N VAL A 96 5.84 2.73 -7.77
CA VAL A 96 6.30 1.83 -8.84
C VAL A 96 7.83 1.66 -8.79
N GLU A 97 8.57 2.76 -8.68
CA GLU A 97 10.03 2.70 -8.62
C GLU A 97 10.52 1.95 -7.39
N ARG A 98 9.89 2.15 -6.24
CA ARG A 98 10.28 1.45 -5.01
C ARG A 98 10.10 -0.06 -5.13
N VAL A 99 8.98 -0.52 -5.69
CA VAL A 99 8.73 -1.96 -5.81
C VAL A 99 9.57 -2.62 -6.90
N LYS A 100 10.02 -1.85 -7.90
CA LYS A 100 11.00 -2.34 -8.87
C LYS A 100 12.35 -2.63 -8.21
N GLN A 101 12.75 -1.77 -7.27
CA GLN A 101 14.03 -1.89 -6.57
C GLN A 101 13.97 -2.86 -5.40
N HIS A 102 12.83 -2.95 -4.72
CA HIS A 102 12.65 -3.76 -3.51
C HIS A 102 11.40 -4.63 -3.64
N ARG A 103 11.59 -5.92 -3.90
CA ARG A 103 10.50 -6.89 -4.12
C ARG A 103 9.91 -7.45 -2.83
N CYS A 104 10.16 -6.80 -1.69
CA CYS A 104 9.65 -7.23 -0.40
C CYS A 104 8.27 -6.66 -0.05
N PHE A 105 7.69 -5.84 -0.93
CA PHE A 105 6.44 -5.15 -0.64
C PHE A 105 5.23 -5.79 -1.31
N ILE A 106 4.09 -5.71 -0.61
CA ILE A 106 2.75 -5.87 -1.17
C ILE A 106 2.22 -4.45 -1.38
N VAL A 107 1.69 -4.14 -2.56
CA VAL A 107 1.14 -2.82 -2.84
C VAL A 107 -0.35 -2.82 -2.52
N ALA A 108 -0.78 -1.89 -1.66
CA ALA A 108 -2.19 -1.72 -1.32
C ALA A 108 -2.76 -0.55 -2.10
N THR A 109 -3.57 -0.83 -3.10
CA THR A 109 -4.19 0.19 -3.94
C THR A 109 -5.52 -0.29 -4.52
N CYS A 110 -6.42 0.67 -4.76
CA CYS A 110 -7.67 0.45 -5.50
C CYS A 110 -7.64 1.16 -6.86
N ASP A 111 -6.55 1.85 -7.19
CA ASP A 111 -6.39 2.56 -8.45
C ASP A 111 -6.11 1.58 -9.59
N LYS A 112 -6.96 1.63 -10.63
CA LYS A 112 -6.85 0.70 -11.77
C LYS A 112 -5.56 0.90 -12.56
N ASP A 113 -5.12 2.14 -12.74
CA ASP A 113 -3.91 2.44 -13.51
C ASP A 113 -2.67 2.00 -12.75
N LEU A 114 -2.62 2.23 -11.45
CA LEU A 114 -1.51 1.77 -10.62
C LEU A 114 -1.47 0.24 -10.58
N LYS A 115 -2.61 -0.42 -10.42
CA LYS A 115 -2.68 -1.89 -10.49
C LYS A 115 -2.09 -2.43 -11.79
N ARG A 116 -2.44 -1.79 -12.92
CA ARG A 116 -1.94 -2.20 -14.24
C ARG A 116 -0.42 -2.09 -14.31
N ARG A 117 0.12 -0.99 -13.79
CA ARG A 117 1.58 -0.77 -13.77
C ARG A 117 2.30 -1.79 -12.87
N ILE A 118 1.74 -2.06 -11.69
CA ILE A 118 2.33 -3.02 -10.73
C ILE A 118 2.29 -4.45 -11.28
N ARG A 119 1.21 -4.82 -11.99
CA ARG A 119 1.09 -6.16 -12.59
C ARG A 119 2.17 -6.48 -13.62
N LYS A 120 2.79 -5.46 -14.19
CA LYS A 120 3.92 -5.63 -15.12
C LYS A 120 5.23 -5.96 -14.40
N ILE A 121 5.27 -5.85 -13.09
CA ILE A 121 6.44 -6.15 -12.28
C ILE A 121 6.27 -7.55 -11.69
N PRO A 122 7.11 -8.52 -12.06
CA PRO A 122 6.96 -9.90 -11.56
C PRO A 122 7.10 -9.98 -10.04
N GLY A 123 6.25 -10.80 -9.42
CA GLY A 123 6.37 -11.11 -8.01
C GLY A 123 5.90 -10.05 -7.03
N VAL A 124 5.16 -9.04 -7.48
CA VAL A 124 4.61 -8.00 -6.60
C VAL A 124 3.09 -8.18 -6.47
N PRO A 125 2.60 -8.66 -5.31
CA PRO A 125 1.17 -8.81 -5.11
C PRO A 125 0.49 -7.48 -4.83
N ILE A 126 -0.80 -7.42 -5.16
CA ILE A 126 -1.62 -6.23 -4.93
C ILE A 126 -2.73 -6.59 -3.94
N MET A 127 -2.83 -5.79 -2.87
CA MET A 127 -3.94 -5.88 -1.94
C MET A 127 -4.94 -4.77 -2.27
N TYR A 128 -6.21 -5.12 -2.39
CA TYR A 128 -7.26 -4.18 -2.76
C TYR A 128 -8.52 -4.44 -1.93
N ILE A 129 -9.55 -3.62 -2.11
CA ILE A 129 -10.80 -3.74 -1.35
C ILE A 129 -11.87 -4.33 -2.25
N GLN A 130 -12.50 -5.42 -1.80
CA GLN A 130 -13.60 -6.07 -2.47
C GLN A 130 -14.60 -6.58 -1.43
N ALA A 131 -15.90 -6.30 -1.62
CA ALA A 131 -16.95 -6.70 -0.69
C ALA A 131 -16.65 -6.27 0.75
N HIS A 132 -16.19 -5.04 0.93
CA HIS A 132 -15.85 -4.43 2.21
C HIS A 132 -14.73 -5.14 2.98
N LYS A 133 -13.86 -5.86 2.27
CA LYS A 133 -12.72 -6.57 2.85
C LYS A 133 -11.47 -6.33 2.01
N TYR A 134 -10.30 -6.47 2.66
CA TYR A 134 -9.06 -6.53 1.90
C TYR A 134 -8.95 -7.89 1.23
N THR A 135 -8.53 -7.87 -0.01
CA THR A 135 -8.36 -9.06 -0.85
C THR A 135 -7.01 -8.98 -1.55
N ILE A 136 -6.38 -10.11 -1.75
CA ILE A 136 -5.07 -10.16 -2.40
C ILE A 136 -5.09 -11.09 -3.60
#